data_8eb32ae9dd6781756f0e4795a33859cb
#
_entry.id   8eb32ae9dd6781756f0e4795a33859cb
#
_cell.length_a   1.000
_cell.length_b   1.000
_cell.length_c   1.000
_cell.angle_alpha   90.00
_cell.angle_beta   90.00
_cell.angle_gamma   90.00
#
_symmetry.space_group_name_H-M   'P 1'
#
loop_
_entity.id
_entity.type
_entity.pdbx_description
1 polymer ?
#
loop_
_entity_poly.entity_id
_entity_poly.type
_entity_poly.pdbx_seq_one_letter_code
_entity_poly.pdbx_strand_id
1 'polypeptide(L)'
;MQSIVADTTPLNYLVLIQAADILPSLYRRVLIPPAVKAELDHASTPAIVRAWISQPPSWLEVVNLKQPVDSAPAHLDEGEREAISLASELQAALLLRDEKTKETA
;
A
#
# COMPACT_ATOMS: atom_id res chain seq x y z
N MET A 1 -8.29 7.58 -15.35
CA MET A 1 -7.80 6.77 -14.21
C MET A 1 -6.58 7.43 -13.60
N GLN A 2 -6.43 7.31 -12.31
CA GLN A 2 -5.31 7.94 -11.60
C GLN A 2 -4.50 6.88 -10.86
N SER A 3 -3.33 7.30 -10.40
CA SER A 3 -2.49 6.44 -9.58
C SER A 3 -3.02 6.41 -8.15
N ILE A 4 -2.79 5.31 -7.46
CA ILE A 4 -3.12 5.17 -6.06
C ILE A 4 -1.91 4.63 -5.31
N VAL A 5 -1.72 5.11 -4.08
CA VAL A 5 -0.73 4.55 -3.17
C VAL A 5 -1.46 3.64 -2.20
N ALA A 6 -0.99 2.42 -2.06
CA ALA A 6 -1.65 1.42 -1.22
C ALA A 6 -0.82 1.12 0.01
N ASP A 7 -1.50 0.97 1.16
CA ASP A 7 -0.91 0.50 2.39
C ASP A 7 -0.95 -1.03 2.43
N THR A 8 -0.28 -1.59 3.44
CA THR A 8 -0.13 -3.04 3.60
C THR A 8 -1.47 -3.74 3.79
N THR A 9 -2.31 -3.24 4.70
CA THR A 9 -3.53 -3.94 5.09
C THR A 9 -4.49 -4.20 3.93
N PRO A 10 -4.84 -3.19 3.11
CA PRO A 10 -5.74 -3.46 2.00
C PRO A 10 -5.15 -4.40 0.97
N LEU A 11 -3.83 -4.30 0.69
CA LEU A 11 -3.21 -5.21 -0.27
C LEU A 11 -3.21 -6.64 0.26
N ASN A 12 -2.85 -6.81 1.52
CA ASN A 12 -2.87 -8.13 2.16
C ASN A 12 -4.26 -8.77 2.04
N TYR A 13 -5.28 -8.01 2.36
CA TYR A 13 -6.65 -8.49 2.29
C TYR A 13 -7.04 -8.89 0.86
N LEU A 14 -6.74 -8.02 -0.11
CA LEU A 14 -7.12 -8.28 -1.49
C LEU A 14 -6.42 -9.52 -2.05
N VAL A 15 -5.15 -9.72 -1.69
CA VAL A 15 -4.44 -10.92 -2.13
C VAL A 15 -5.06 -12.17 -1.50
N LEU A 16 -5.39 -12.09 -0.20
CA LEU A 16 -5.95 -13.24 0.50
C LEU A 16 -7.30 -13.68 -0.07
N ILE A 17 -8.12 -12.74 -0.51
CA ILE A 17 -9.42 -13.08 -1.10
C ILE A 17 -9.32 -13.25 -2.61
N GLN A 18 -8.11 -13.24 -3.17
CA GLN A 18 -7.86 -13.42 -4.60
C GLN A 18 -8.55 -12.38 -5.46
N ALA A 19 -8.56 -11.14 -4.96
CA ALA A 19 -9.22 -10.02 -5.65
C ALA A 19 -8.27 -8.87 -5.97
N ALA A 20 -6.95 -9.08 -5.85
CA ALA A 20 -6.00 -8.00 -6.10
C ALA A 20 -6.08 -7.46 -7.54
N ASP A 21 -6.49 -8.30 -8.48
CA ASP A 21 -6.57 -7.91 -9.88
C ASP A 21 -7.64 -6.87 -10.18
N ILE A 22 -8.50 -6.56 -9.20
CA ILE A 22 -9.46 -5.47 -9.38
C ILE A 22 -8.75 -4.12 -9.46
N LEU A 23 -7.57 -4.01 -8.84
CA LEU A 23 -6.87 -2.72 -8.76
C LEU A 23 -6.47 -2.16 -10.12
N PRO A 24 -5.89 -2.94 -11.04
CA PRO A 24 -5.52 -2.36 -12.33
C PRO A 24 -6.71 -1.99 -13.20
N SER A 25 -7.91 -2.50 -12.88
CA SER A 25 -9.11 -2.08 -13.60
C SER A 25 -9.66 -0.74 -13.09
N LEU A 26 -9.25 -0.33 -11.90
CA LEU A 26 -9.73 0.91 -11.28
C LEU A 26 -8.68 2.03 -11.32
N TYR A 27 -7.40 1.68 -11.34
CA TYR A 27 -6.34 2.67 -11.24
C TYR A 27 -5.30 2.42 -12.32
N ARG A 28 -4.73 3.51 -12.81
CA ARG A 28 -3.70 3.43 -13.83
C ARG A 28 -2.42 2.78 -13.29
N ARG A 29 -2.04 3.15 -12.06
CA ARG A 29 -0.85 2.63 -11.41
C ARG A 29 -1.16 2.41 -9.94
N VAL A 30 -0.62 1.33 -9.40
CA VAL A 30 -0.69 1.07 -7.96
C VAL A 30 0.72 1.14 -7.43
N LEU A 31 0.95 2.02 -6.47
CA LEU A 31 2.29 2.33 -5.97
C LEU A 31 2.36 1.97 -4.49
N ILE A 32 3.50 1.44 -4.07
CA ILE A 32 3.75 1.19 -2.65
C ILE A 32 5.12 1.71 -2.27
N PRO A 33 5.26 2.24 -1.06
CA PRO A 33 6.59 2.62 -0.57
C PRO A 33 7.38 1.40 -0.10
N PRO A 34 8.70 1.54 0.10
CA PRO A 34 9.53 0.41 0.54
C PRO A 34 9.07 -0.24 1.85
N ALA A 35 8.55 0.54 2.80
CA ALA A 35 8.10 -0.04 4.07
C ALA A 35 6.91 -0.96 3.87
N VAL A 36 6.01 -0.64 2.94
CA VAL A 36 4.87 -1.51 2.65
C VAL A 36 5.36 -2.82 2.01
N LYS A 37 6.31 -2.71 1.07
CA LYS A 37 6.88 -3.92 0.48
C LYS A 37 7.53 -4.80 1.55
N ALA A 38 8.28 -4.19 2.47
CA ALA A 38 8.93 -4.94 3.53
C ALA A 38 7.92 -5.64 4.43
N GLU A 39 6.80 -4.98 4.74
CA GLU A 39 5.76 -5.60 5.56
C GLU A 39 5.09 -6.76 4.84
N LEU A 40 4.84 -6.62 3.54
CA LEU A 40 4.23 -7.70 2.77
C LEU A 40 5.17 -8.90 2.64
N ASP A 41 6.47 -8.68 2.73
CA ASP A 41 7.49 -9.71 2.61
C ASP A 41 7.94 -10.23 3.98
N HIS A 42 7.36 -9.74 5.05
CA HIS A 42 7.76 -10.09 6.40
C HIS A 42 7.40 -11.55 6.73
N ALA A 43 8.22 -12.17 7.61
CA ALA A 43 8.03 -13.57 7.97
C ALA A 43 6.66 -13.86 8.59
N SER A 44 6.04 -12.87 9.25
CA SER A 44 4.72 -13.04 9.86
C SER A 44 3.57 -12.87 8.87
N THR A 45 3.85 -12.43 7.65
CA THR A 45 2.83 -12.27 6.62
C THR A 45 2.44 -13.64 6.07
N PRO A 46 1.16 -13.86 5.72
CA PRO A 46 0.76 -15.15 5.15
C PRO A 46 1.57 -15.52 3.91
N ALA A 47 1.88 -16.81 3.78
CA ALA A 47 2.77 -17.29 2.72
C ALA A 47 2.29 -16.91 1.33
N ILE A 48 0.98 -16.92 1.10
CA ILE A 48 0.44 -16.58 -0.23
C ILE A 48 0.72 -15.12 -0.57
N VAL A 49 0.67 -14.24 0.42
CA VAL A 49 0.96 -12.82 0.20
C VAL A 49 2.45 -12.60 -0.03
N ARG A 50 3.30 -13.29 0.75
CA ARG A 50 4.74 -13.21 0.54
C ARG A 50 5.13 -13.69 -0.85
N ALA A 51 4.53 -14.77 -1.32
CA ALA A 51 4.79 -15.27 -2.66
C ALA A 51 4.35 -14.27 -3.72
N TRP A 52 3.21 -13.63 -3.51
CA TRP A 52 2.70 -12.64 -4.44
C TRP A 52 3.64 -11.44 -4.57
N ILE A 53 4.12 -10.93 -3.44
CA ILE A 53 4.98 -9.74 -3.48
C ILE A 53 6.41 -10.06 -3.96
N SER A 54 6.83 -11.32 -3.85
CA SER A 54 8.16 -11.70 -4.34
C SER A 54 8.24 -11.67 -5.87
N GLN A 55 7.11 -11.84 -6.55
CA GLN A 55 6.99 -11.70 -7.99
C GLN A 55 5.78 -10.84 -8.30
N PRO A 56 5.90 -9.55 -8.03
CA PRO A 56 4.72 -8.68 -8.10
C PRO A 56 4.23 -8.52 -9.54
N PRO A 57 2.93 -8.27 -9.69
CA PRO A 57 2.39 -8.03 -11.03
C PRO A 57 2.95 -6.74 -11.62
N SER A 58 2.89 -6.65 -12.94
CA SER A 58 3.48 -5.51 -13.65
C SER A 58 2.83 -4.17 -13.30
N TRP A 59 1.60 -4.19 -12.81
CA TRP A 59 0.88 -2.95 -12.47
C TRP A 59 1.22 -2.43 -11.07
N LEU A 60 2.00 -3.17 -10.28
CA LEU A 60 2.40 -2.75 -8.94
C LEU A 60 3.84 -2.25 -8.98
N GLU A 61 4.08 -1.05 -8.45
CA GLU A 61 5.41 -0.46 -8.45
C GLU A 61 5.83 -0.07 -7.05
N VAL A 62 7.07 -0.34 -6.71
CA VAL A 62 7.67 0.15 -5.46
C VAL A 62 8.33 1.48 -5.77
N VAL A 63 7.92 2.53 -5.06
CA VAL A 63 8.41 3.88 -5.31
C VAL A 63 9.02 4.43 -4.03
N ASN A 64 10.26 4.90 -4.12
CA ASN A 64 10.95 5.48 -2.98
C ASN A 64 10.44 6.89 -2.71
N LEU A 65 10.42 7.24 -1.41
CA LEU A 65 10.10 8.59 -1.01
C LEU A 65 11.26 9.52 -1.33
N LYS A 66 10.96 10.74 -1.75
CA LYS A 66 11.99 11.76 -1.97
C LYS A 66 12.40 12.43 -0.68
N GLN A 67 11.45 12.53 0.26
CA GLN A 67 11.69 13.19 1.54
C GLN A 67 11.59 12.15 2.65
N PRO A 68 12.42 12.27 3.69
CA PRO A 68 12.27 11.37 4.82
C PRO A 68 10.96 11.60 5.55
N VAL A 69 10.43 10.54 6.13
CA VAL A 69 9.22 10.63 6.94
C VAL A 69 9.65 11.02 8.35
N ASP A 70 9.26 12.20 8.82
CA ASP A 70 9.78 12.67 10.08
C ASP A 70 8.72 13.00 11.14
N SER A 71 7.60 13.55 10.80
CA SER A 71 6.69 14.08 11.79
C SER A 71 5.36 13.34 11.85
N ALA A 72 5.32 12.11 11.39
CA ALA A 72 4.09 11.35 11.42
C ALA A 72 3.68 11.00 12.84
N PRO A 73 2.38 10.86 13.11
CA PRO A 73 1.92 10.46 14.44
C PRO A 73 2.52 9.11 14.86
N ALA A 74 2.89 9.02 16.12
CA ALA A 74 3.57 7.83 16.62
C ALA A 74 2.70 6.58 16.61
N HIS A 75 1.38 6.74 16.57
CA HIS A 75 0.48 5.60 16.57
C HIS A 75 0.37 4.91 15.21
N LEU A 76 0.91 5.50 14.15
CA LEU A 76 0.91 4.88 12.83
C LEU A 76 2.14 4.00 12.69
N ASP A 77 1.99 2.84 12.02
CA ASP A 77 3.14 2.02 11.73
C ASP A 77 3.94 2.62 10.56
N GLU A 78 5.10 2.04 10.31
CA GLU A 78 6.01 2.58 9.30
C GLU A 78 5.40 2.51 7.90
N GLY A 79 4.71 1.43 7.57
CA GLY A 79 4.06 1.32 6.28
C GLY A 79 3.02 2.39 6.05
N GLU A 80 2.17 2.63 7.07
CA GLU A 80 1.15 3.67 6.97
C GLU A 80 1.78 5.05 6.80
N ARG A 81 2.83 5.34 7.58
CA ARG A 81 3.49 6.64 7.50
C ARG A 81 4.09 6.88 6.13
N GLU A 82 4.77 5.87 5.59
CA GLU A 82 5.38 6.02 4.27
C GLU A 82 4.32 6.11 3.18
N ALA A 83 3.23 5.35 3.30
CA ALA A 83 2.17 5.40 2.30
C ALA A 83 1.51 6.79 2.26
N ILE A 84 1.22 7.36 3.43
CA ILE A 84 0.64 8.69 3.51
C ILE A 84 1.59 9.72 2.91
N SER A 85 2.88 9.63 3.25
CA SER A 85 3.87 10.57 2.75
C SER A 85 4.05 10.45 1.25
N LEU A 86 4.08 9.23 0.73
CA LEU A 86 4.23 9.02 -0.71
C LEU A 86 3.03 9.57 -1.47
N ALA A 87 1.83 9.31 -0.96
CA ALA A 87 0.62 9.83 -1.59
C ALA A 87 0.64 11.35 -1.62
N SER A 88 1.12 11.98 -0.55
CA SER A 88 1.23 13.42 -0.47
C SER A 88 2.24 13.94 -1.49
N GLU A 89 3.42 13.31 -1.59
CA GLU A 89 4.45 13.73 -2.53
C GLU A 89 3.94 13.67 -3.98
N LEU A 90 3.18 12.65 -4.30
CA LEU A 90 2.72 12.42 -5.65
C LEU A 90 1.35 13.01 -5.92
N GLN A 91 0.71 13.57 -4.90
CA GLN A 91 -0.67 14.05 -4.99
C GLN A 91 -1.59 12.95 -5.52
N ALA A 92 -1.37 11.74 -5.02
CA ALA A 92 -2.11 10.56 -5.44
C ALA A 92 -3.15 10.19 -4.40
N ALA A 93 -4.14 9.42 -4.82
CA ALA A 93 -5.11 8.85 -3.89
C ALA A 93 -4.43 7.83 -2.99
N LEU A 94 -5.03 7.56 -1.84
CA LEU A 94 -4.44 6.68 -0.84
C LEU A 94 -5.45 5.61 -0.44
N LEU A 95 -5.01 4.36 -0.48
CA LEU A 95 -5.82 3.21 -0.08
C LEU A 95 -5.37 2.73 1.28
N LEU A 96 -6.17 3.00 2.30
CA LEU A 96 -5.90 2.66 3.68
C LEU A 96 -6.97 1.72 4.22
N ARG A 97 -6.84 1.40 5.49
CA ARG A 97 -7.79 0.54 6.17
C ARG A 97 -9.17 1.18 6.22
N ASP A 98 -10.14 0.32 6.12
CA ASP A 98 -11.50 0.70 5.87
C ASP A 98 -12.23 1.31 7.06
N GLU A 99 -11.90 0.90 8.27
CA GLU A 99 -12.65 1.34 9.43
C GLU A 99 -12.57 2.83 9.67
N LYS A 100 -11.50 3.46 9.24
CA LYS A 100 -11.39 4.91 9.39
C LYS A 100 -12.25 5.65 8.39
N THR A 101 -12.38 5.08 7.21
CA THR A 101 -13.22 5.66 6.19
C THR A 101 -14.67 5.65 6.60
N LYS A 102 -15.11 4.59 7.25
CA LYS A 102 -16.48 4.47 7.70
C LYS A 102 -16.86 5.55 8.69
N GLU A 103 -15.92 5.93 9.53
CA GLU A 103 -16.20 6.92 10.57
C GLU A 103 -16.41 8.30 10.01
N THR A 104 -15.88 8.57 8.85
CA THR A 104 -15.98 9.88 8.24
C THR A 104 -17.18 10.01 7.32
N ALA A 105 -17.86 8.95 7.06
CA ALA A 105 -18.99 8.94 6.12
C ALA A 105 -20.27 9.56 6.73
#